data_0dfa8cc480562d72e7b0d76f695dbb49
#
_entry.id   0dfa8cc480562d72e7b0d76f695dbb49
#
_cell.length_a   1.000
_cell.length_b   1.000
_cell.length_c   1.000
_cell.angle_alpha   90.00
_cell.angle_beta   90.00
_cell.angle_gamma   90.00
#
_symmetry.space_group_name_H-M   'P 1'
#
loop_
_entity.id
_entity.type
_entity.pdbx_description
1 polymer ?
#
loop_
_entity_poly.entity_id
_entity_poly.type
_entity_poly.pdbx_seq_one_letter_code
_entity_poly.pdbx_strand_id
1 'polypeptide(L)'
;MPATPKPLVLIILDGFGHSDSPDYNAIFHANTPVWDRLCATRPHGLISGSGMDVGLPDGQMGNSEVGHMNLGAGRVVYQDFTRVTKSIRDGEFFANPVIGAAVDQAVAAGKAVHILGLLSEGGVHSHQEHIAAMAELAARRGAEKIYLHAFLDGRDTPPKSAQPSIELLDATFAKLGKGRIASLTGRYFAMDRDNRWDRVEQAYNLIVDGQGEFTAASAVEGLEAAYARGESDEFVKATTIGTPVRVEDGDAVVFMNFRADRARELSRAFVEADFQGFARQRVPQLAGFVMLTQYAASIPAPCAFPPASLDNVLGEYLANNGKTQLRIAETEKYAHVTFFFSGGREEPFAGEERILIPSPNVATYDLKPEMSAPEVTDKIVEAIENQRFDVIVVNYANGDMVGHTGVFAAAVKAVECLDGCIGRIAAALDQVGGEALITADHGNVEQMEDECTGQAHTAHTCEPVPFLYYGPRQLRIRDGGVLADVAPTMLKLLGMPIPAEMTGTPLVERL
;
A
#
# COMPACT_ATOMS: atom_id res chain seq x y z
N MET A 1 27.70 30.39 -3.70
CA MET A 1 27.04 29.50 -2.68
C MET A 1 28.16 28.69 -2.06
N PRO A 2 28.16 28.38 -0.75
CA PRO A 2 29.11 27.41 -0.23
C PRO A 2 28.92 26.10 -0.98
N ALA A 3 30.03 25.38 -1.26
CA ALA A 3 29.95 24.07 -1.92
C ALA A 3 29.01 23.15 -1.11
N THR A 4 28.14 22.42 -1.81
CA THR A 4 27.27 21.43 -1.17
C THR A 4 28.15 20.36 -0.52
N PRO A 5 28.01 20.08 0.78
CA PRO A 5 28.79 19.04 1.43
C PRO A 5 28.59 17.69 0.73
N LYS A 6 29.65 16.88 0.71
CA LYS A 6 29.66 15.57 0.08
C LYS A 6 30.36 14.59 1.01
N PRO A 7 29.70 13.44 1.33
CA PRO A 7 28.37 12.98 0.92
C PRO A 7 27.23 13.44 1.84
N LEU A 8 25.97 13.31 1.35
CA LEU A 8 24.76 13.29 2.18
C LEU A 8 24.32 11.83 2.38
N VAL A 9 24.27 11.38 3.62
CA VAL A 9 23.88 10.01 3.98
C VAL A 9 22.46 9.98 4.52
N LEU A 10 21.60 9.11 3.97
CA LEU A 10 20.32 8.74 4.57
C LEU A 10 20.51 7.41 5.30
N ILE A 11 20.39 7.44 6.62
CA ILE A 11 20.44 6.26 7.49
C ILE A 11 19.01 5.89 7.88
N ILE A 12 18.56 4.71 7.46
CA ILE A 12 17.25 4.16 7.79
C ILE A 12 17.46 3.05 8.82
N LEU A 13 16.99 3.29 10.04
CA LEU A 13 16.99 2.33 11.15
C LEU A 13 15.67 1.55 11.09
N ASP A 14 15.66 0.43 10.38
CA ASP A 14 14.44 -0.35 10.15
C ASP A 14 13.80 -0.82 11.45
N GLY A 15 12.51 -0.55 11.64
CA GLY A 15 11.79 -0.95 12.85
C GLY A 15 12.16 -0.16 14.12
N PHE A 16 12.63 1.09 13.97
CA PHE A 16 13.06 1.94 15.10
C PHE A 16 12.06 3.08 15.31
N GLY A 17 10.98 2.80 16.05
CA GLY A 17 9.96 3.79 16.40
C GLY A 17 10.35 4.65 17.62
N HIS A 18 9.44 5.50 18.04
CA HIS A 18 9.59 6.33 19.22
C HIS A 18 8.41 6.14 20.16
N SER A 19 8.70 5.79 21.41
CA SER A 19 7.73 5.75 22.49
C SER A 19 8.34 6.37 23.75
N ASP A 20 7.54 7.15 24.49
CA ASP A 20 7.92 7.70 25.80
C ASP A 20 7.81 6.66 26.91
N SER A 21 7.12 5.53 26.67
CA SER A 21 7.01 4.44 27.63
C SER A 21 8.34 3.70 27.78
N PRO A 22 8.82 3.47 29.01
CA PRO A 22 9.97 2.61 29.25
C PRO A 22 9.62 1.11 29.18
N ASP A 23 8.34 0.75 29.25
CA ASP A 23 7.91 -0.63 29.39
C ASP A 23 8.16 -1.40 28.09
N TYR A 24 8.98 -2.44 28.16
CA TYR A 24 9.40 -3.26 27.03
C TYR A 24 9.86 -2.48 25.78
N ASN A 25 10.44 -1.30 26.00
CA ASN A 25 11.03 -0.45 24.99
C ASN A 25 12.53 -0.74 24.91
N ALA A 26 12.95 -1.46 23.87
CA ALA A 26 14.35 -1.85 23.73
C ALA A 26 15.28 -0.65 23.50
N ILE A 27 14.79 0.43 22.90
CA ILE A 27 15.56 1.67 22.68
C ILE A 27 15.82 2.35 24.02
N PHE A 28 14.80 2.45 24.87
CA PHE A 28 14.93 3.05 26.21
C PHE A 28 15.91 2.29 27.11
N HIS A 29 15.92 0.95 27.03
CA HIS A 29 16.76 0.10 27.88
C HIS A 29 18.17 -0.14 27.35
N ALA A 30 18.43 0.18 26.08
CA ALA A 30 19.74 0.05 25.49
C ALA A 30 20.72 1.14 25.97
N ASN A 31 22.00 0.80 26.07
CA ASN A 31 23.05 1.78 26.32
C ASN A 31 23.45 2.47 25.02
N THR A 32 22.90 3.66 24.76
CA THR A 32 22.99 4.39 23.50
C THR A 32 23.63 5.78 23.63
N PRO A 33 24.90 5.87 24.10
CA PRO A 33 25.55 7.16 24.40
C PRO A 33 25.71 8.07 23.18
N VAL A 34 25.79 7.49 21.96
CA VAL A 34 25.86 8.28 20.71
C VAL A 34 24.49 8.85 20.38
N TRP A 35 23.46 8.01 20.37
CA TRP A 35 22.09 8.40 20.06
C TRP A 35 21.58 9.46 21.06
N ASP A 36 21.79 9.25 22.36
CA ASP A 36 21.40 10.19 23.41
C ASP A 36 22.06 11.55 23.21
N ARG A 37 23.35 11.57 22.91
CA ARG A 37 24.09 12.80 22.63
C ARG A 37 23.56 13.48 21.36
N LEU A 38 23.24 12.73 20.30
CA LEU A 38 22.69 13.28 19.07
C LEU A 38 21.32 13.92 19.31
N CYS A 39 20.44 13.24 20.00
CA CYS A 39 19.13 13.79 20.38
C CYS A 39 19.26 15.03 21.28
N ALA A 40 20.23 15.07 22.18
CA ALA A 40 20.45 16.24 23.04
C ALA A 40 21.07 17.45 22.34
N THR A 41 21.78 17.26 21.21
CA THR A 41 22.62 18.32 20.62
C THR A 41 22.34 18.64 19.17
N ARG A 42 21.56 17.83 18.46
CA ARG A 42 21.29 17.98 17.03
C ARG A 42 19.83 18.29 16.77
N PRO A 43 19.51 18.99 15.69
CA PRO A 43 18.13 19.21 15.28
C PRO A 43 17.46 17.86 15.01
N HIS A 44 16.35 17.61 15.68
CA HIS A 44 15.55 16.38 15.50
C HIS A 44 14.07 16.67 15.69
N GLY A 45 13.22 15.72 15.31
CA GLY A 45 11.79 15.71 15.46
C GLY A 45 11.24 14.30 15.19
N LEU A 46 9.93 14.19 15.16
CA LEU A 46 9.22 12.94 14.86
C LEU A 46 8.42 13.10 13.57
N ILE A 47 8.36 12.00 12.80
CA ILE A 47 7.57 11.92 11.57
C ILE A 47 6.71 10.66 11.58
N SER A 48 5.58 10.69 10.88
CA SER A 48 4.67 9.55 10.79
C SER A 48 5.16 8.53 9.76
N GLY A 49 5.12 7.24 10.14
CA GLY A 49 5.45 6.08 9.31
C GLY A 49 4.30 5.09 9.16
N SER A 50 3.04 5.46 9.48
CA SER A 50 1.90 4.55 9.49
C SER A 50 0.62 5.16 8.89
N GLY A 51 -0.39 4.35 8.68
CA GLY A 51 -1.72 4.78 8.25
C GLY A 51 -1.75 5.59 6.96
N MET A 52 -2.65 6.55 6.87
CA MET A 52 -2.85 7.40 5.68
C MET A 52 -1.61 8.20 5.29
N ASP A 53 -0.73 8.49 6.23
CA ASP A 53 0.49 9.26 6.02
C ASP A 53 1.53 8.52 5.15
N VAL A 54 1.37 7.22 5.02
CA VAL A 54 2.18 6.37 4.13
C VAL A 54 1.36 5.65 3.05
N GLY A 55 0.07 6.00 2.92
CA GLY A 55 -0.83 5.44 1.91
C GLY A 55 -1.49 4.12 2.30
N LEU A 56 -1.48 3.77 3.58
CA LEU A 56 -2.20 2.64 4.17
C LEU A 56 -3.51 3.09 4.80
N PRO A 57 -4.45 2.17 5.12
CA PRO A 57 -5.65 2.51 5.89
C PRO A 57 -5.33 3.15 7.25
N ASP A 58 -6.27 3.97 7.75
CA ASP A 58 -6.15 4.57 9.09
C ASP A 58 -5.92 3.48 10.16
N GLY A 59 -4.95 3.71 11.05
CA GLY A 59 -4.60 2.79 12.14
C GLY A 59 -3.83 1.54 11.71
N GLN A 60 -3.50 1.38 10.44
CA GLN A 60 -2.65 0.29 9.98
C GLN A 60 -1.17 0.66 10.19
N MET A 61 -0.43 -0.24 10.85
CA MET A 61 1.00 -0.11 11.04
C MET A 61 1.74 -0.04 9.69
N GLY A 62 2.83 0.73 9.63
CA GLY A 62 3.73 0.76 8.48
C GLY A 62 4.43 -0.58 8.24
N ASN A 63 5.13 -0.65 7.13
CA ASN A 63 6.00 -1.77 6.80
C ASN A 63 7.15 -1.29 5.91
N SER A 64 8.20 -2.10 5.81
CA SER A 64 9.43 -1.69 5.11
C SER A 64 9.22 -1.41 3.62
N GLU A 65 8.35 -2.16 2.93
CA GLU A 65 8.07 -1.96 1.51
C GLU A 65 7.44 -0.58 1.26
N VAL A 66 6.35 -0.29 1.98
CA VAL A 66 5.62 0.98 1.88
C VAL A 66 6.49 2.14 2.39
N GLY A 67 7.19 1.96 3.51
CA GLY A 67 8.06 2.97 4.09
C GLY A 67 9.17 3.40 3.12
N HIS A 68 9.92 2.46 2.57
CA HIS A 68 10.99 2.76 1.61
C HIS A 68 10.47 3.34 0.30
N MET A 69 9.29 2.91 -0.15
CA MET A 69 8.66 3.50 -1.33
C MET A 69 8.33 4.99 -1.11
N ASN A 70 7.76 5.35 0.04
CA ASN A 70 7.48 6.75 0.38
C ASN A 70 8.76 7.58 0.55
N LEU A 71 9.78 7.03 1.24
CA LEU A 71 11.09 7.66 1.40
C LEU A 71 11.74 8.00 0.06
N GLY A 72 11.68 7.08 -0.91
CA GLY A 72 12.29 7.27 -2.23
C GLY A 72 11.44 8.09 -3.18
N ALA A 73 10.12 7.99 -3.10
CA ALA A 73 9.20 8.69 -4.01
C ALA A 73 9.02 10.18 -3.69
N GLY A 74 9.29 10.62 -2.46
CA GLY A 74 9.05 12.00 -2.04
C GLY A 74 7.58 12.43 -2.08
N ARG A 75 6.69 11.46 -2.06
CA ARG A 75 5.23 11.61 -2.07
C ARG A 75 4.57 10.42 -1.38
N VAL A 76 3.36 10.63 -0.84
CA VAL A 76 2.59 9.51 -0.29
C VAL A 76 2.13 8.60 -1.42
N VAL A 77 2.54 7.33 -1.38
CA VAL A 77 2.18 6.32 -2.37
C VAL A 77 1.02 5.49 -1.83
N TYR A 78 -0.18 5.87 -2.20
CA TYR A 78 -1.39 5.20 -1.73
C TYR A 78 -1.53 3.80 -2.33
N GLN A 79 -1.79 2.81 -1.47
CA GLN A 79 -2.26 1.50 -1.89
C GLN A 79 -3.65 1.64 -2.55
N ASP A 80 -4.00 0.75 -3.48
CA ASP A 80 -5.24 0.87 -4.25
C ASP A 80 -6.49 1.01 -3.36
N PHE A 81 -6.59 0.22 -2.28
CA PHE A 81 -7.67 0.36 -1.29
C PHE A 81 -7.76 1.78 -0.74
N THR A 82 -6.64 2.28 -0.24
CA THR A 82 -6.55 3.61 0.41
C THR A 82 -6.77 4.73 -0.61
N ARG A 83 -6.26 4.57 -1.83
CA ARG A 83 -6.42 5.51 -2.94
C ARG A 83 -7.90 5.70 -3.30
N VAL A 84 -8.64 4.60 -3.43
CA VAL A 84 -10.09 4.65 -3.71
C VAL A 84 -10.84 5.23 -2.51
N THR A 85 -10.56 4.78 -1.29
CA THR A 85 -11.17 5.30 -0.06
C THR A 85 -10.97 6.82 0.07
N LYS A 86 -9.73 7.29 -0.13
CA LYS A 86 -9.41 8.72 -0.10
C LYS A 86 -10.18 9.49 -1.17
N SER A 87 -10.21 8.98 -2.40
CA SER A 87 -10.93 9.61 -3.52
C SER A 87 -12.44 9.74 -3.24
N ILE A 88 -13.05 8.76 -2.55
CA ILE A 88 -14.44 8.83 -2.09
C ILE A 88 -14.60 9.90 -1.01
N ARG A 89 -13.74 9.92 0.00
CA ARG A 89 -13.75 10.88 1.10
C ARG A 89 -13.62 12.33 0.62
N ASP A 90 -12.71 12.56 -0.32
CA ASP A 90 -12.44 13.88 -0.89
C ASP A 90 -13.47 14.30 -1.97
N GLY A 91 -14.35 13.38 -2.37
CA GLY A 91 -15.37 13.62 -3.40
C GLY A 91 -14.88 13.43 -4.84
N GLU A 92 -13.60 13.22 -5.06
CA GLU A 92 -13.00 13.04 -6.40
C GLU A 92 -13.53 11.80 -7.13
N PHE A 93 -13.87 10.75 -6.38
CA PHE A 93 -14.48 9.53 -6.93
C PHE A 93 -15.74 9.84 -7.74
N PHE A 94 -16.60 10.73 -7.23
CA PHE A 94 -17.87 11.11 -7.87
C PHE A 94 -17.68 11.95 -9.15
N ALA A 95 -16.48 12.50 -9.35
CA ALA A 95 -16.08 13.24 -10.55
C ALA A 95 -15.18 12.41 -11.49
N ASN A 96 -14.94 11.12 -11.20
CA ASN A 96 -14.07 10.26 -12.01
C ASN A 96 -14.54 10.23 -13.47
N PRO A 97 -13.71 10.65 -14.45
CA PRO A 97 -14.14 10.83 -15.82
C PRO A 97 -14.42 9.49 -16.53
N VAL A 98 -13.72 8.42 -16.14
CA VAL A 98 -13.87 7.11 -16.80
C VAL A 98 -15.18 6.45 -16.39
N ILE A 99 -15.46 6.39 -15.08
CA ILE A 99 -16.75 5.88 -14.58
C ILE A 99 -17.87 6.79 -15.08
N GLY A 100 -17.69 8.10 -14.99
CA GLY A 100 -18.66 9.09 -15.40
C GLY A 100 -19.08 8.93 -16.87
N ALA A 101 -18.13 8.74 -17.78
CA ALA A 101 -18.41 8.58 -19.19
C ALA A 101 -19.27 7.32 -19.48
N ALA A 102 -18.95 6.18 -18.85
CA ALA A 102 -19.74 4.95 -19.05
C ALA A 102 -21.17 5.08 -18.49
N VAL A 103 -21.30 5.66 -17.29
CA VAL A 103 -22.61 5.87 -16.65
C VAL A 103 -23.45 6.86 -17.47
N ASP A 104 -22.90 8.00 -17.87
CA ASP A 104 -23.62 9.03 -18.63
C ASP A 104 -24.11 8.49 -19.99
N GLN A 105 -23.30 7.67 -20.67
CA GLN A 105 -23.70 7.06 -21.93
C GLN A 105 -24.88 6.10 -21.73
N ALA A 106 -24.86 5.27 -20.68
CA ALA A 106 -25.98 4.39 -20.37
C ALA A 106 -27.25 5.18 -19.98
N VAL A 107 -27.09 6.19 -19.13
CA VAL A 107 -28.20 7.07 -18.69
C VAL A 107 -28.83 7.78 -19.88
N ALA A 108 -28.04 8.37 -20.77
CA ALA A 108 -28.55 9.06 -21.98
C ALA A 108 -29.35 8.14 -22.88
N ALA A 109 -29.04 6.84 -22.91
CA ALA A 109 -29.77 5.82 -23.65
C ALA A 109 -30.93 5.18 -22.87
N GLY A 110 -31.23 5.61 -21.65
CA GLY A 110 -32.25 5.02 -20.76
C GLY A 110 -31.92 3.59 -20.30
N LYS A 111 -30.63 3.25 -20.28
CA LYS A 111 -30.08 1.93 -19.99
C LYS A 111 -29.67 1.80 -18.52
N ALA A 112 -29.25 0.60 -18.12
CA ALA A 112 -28.90 0.25 -16.76
C ALA A 112 -27.40 0.44 -16.48
N VAL A 113 -27.10 0.59 -15.20
CA VAL A 113 -25.74 0.49 -14.66
C VAL A 113 -25.65 -0.77 -13.78
N HIS A 114 -24.77 -1.68 -14.15
CA HIS A 114 -24.46 -2.91 -13.42
C HIS A 114 -23.18 -2.74 -12.65
N ILE A 115 -23.21 -3.06 -11.37
CA ILE A 115 -22.05 -3.00 -10.47
C ILE A 115 -21.68 -4.45 -10.13
N LEU A 116 -20.42 -4.82 -10.36
CA LEU A 116 -19.85 -6.11 -9.99
C LEU A 116 -18.84 -5.91 -8.87
N GLY A 117 -18.74 -6.82 -7.93
CA GLY A 117 -17.67 -6.78 -6.93
C GLY A 117 -17.89 -7.69 -5.73
N LEU A 118 -16.79 -7.94 -5.02
CA LEU A 118 -16.80 -8.67 -3.75
C LEU A 118 -17.40 -7.78 -2.67
N LEU A 119 -18.61 -8.09 -2.26
CA LEU A 119 -19.33 -7.37 -1.21
C LEU A 119 -18.81 -7.84 0.16
N SER A 120 -17.80 -7.14 0.68
CA SER A 120 -17.05 -7.55 1.86
C SER A 120 -16.54 -6.34 2.63
N GLU A 121 -16.41 -6.48 3.95
CA GLU A 121 -15.70 -5.54 4.82
C GLU A 121 -14.20 -5.83 4.90
N GLY A 122 -13.75 -6.98 4.38
CA GLY A 122 -12.38 -7.48 4.55
C GLY A 122 -11.30 -6.64 3.85
N GLY A 123 -11.64 -5.83 2.84
CA GLY A 123 -10.73 -4.88 2.22
C GLY A 123 -9.53 -5.49 1.47
N VAL A 124 -9.58 -6.77 1.09
CA VAL A 124 -8.47 -7.46 0.40
C VAL A 124 -8.57 -7.35 -1.12
N HIS A 125 -9.75 -7.53 -1.69
CA HIS A 125 -10.01 -7.47 -3.14
C HIS A 125 -10.94 -6.33 -3.54
N SER A 126 -11.84 -5.96 -2.66
CA SER A 126 -12.89 -4.96 -2.82
C SER A 126 -13.31 -4.49 -1.42
N HIS A 127 -14.16 -3.46 -1.35
CA HIS A 127 -14.74 -3.02 -0.09
C HIS A 127 -16.19 -2.60 -0.27
N GLN A 128 -17.06 -2.99 0.68
CA GLN A 128 -18.48 -2.71 0.63
C GLN A 128 -18.81 -1.21 0.50
N GLU A 129 -18.04 -0.32 1.16
CA GLU A 129 -18.25 1.13 1.07
C GLU A 129 -17.89 1.69 -0.31
N HIS A 130 -16.91 1.09 -1.01
CA HIS A 130 -16.59 1.48 -2.39
C HIS A 130 -17.74 1.11 -3.34
N ILE A 131 -18.37 -0.05 -3.14
CA ILE A 131 -19.55 -0.49 -3.90
C ILE A 131 -20.74 0.44 -3.62
N ALA A 132 -20.97 0.82 -2.35
CA ALA A 132 -21.99 1.78 -1.97
C ALA A 132 -21.76 3.16 -2.62
N ALA A 133 -20.53 3.65 -2.63
CA ALA A 133 -20.15 4.89 -3.30
C ALA A 133 -20.37 4.82 -4.82
N MET A 134 -20.13 3.67 -5.46
CA MET A 134 -20.43 3.48 -6.88
C MET A 134 -21.95 3.55 -7.17
N ALA A 135 -22.77 2.94 -6.32
CA ALA A 135 -24.23 3.04 -6.43
C ALA A 135 -24.70 4.50 -6.28
N GLU A 136 -24.13 5.23 -5.33
CA GLU A 136 -24.40 6.64 -5.14
C GLU A 136 -23.95 7.49 -6.35
N LEU A 137 -22.78 7.23 -6.92
CA LEU A 137 -22.29 7.91 -8.12
C LEU A 137 -23.27 7.70 -9.28
N ALA A 138 -23.71 6.47 -9.53
CA ALA A 138 -24.66 6.16 -10.60
C ALA A 138 -26.00 6.92 -10.38
N ALA A 139 -26.50 6.92 -9.15
CA ALA A 139 -27.73 7.62 -8.80
C ALA A 139 -27.63 9.15 -8.97
N ARG A 140 -26.50 9.74 -8.52
CA ARG A 140 -26.21 11.19 -8.68
C ARG A 140 -26.12 11.61 -10.14
N ARG A 141 -25.67 10.72 -11.03
CA ARG A 141 -25.60 10.96 -12.49
C ARG A 141 -26.91 10.65 -13.21
N GLY A 142 -27.98 10.32 -12.50
CA GLY A 142 -29.32 10.14 -13.06
C GLY A 142 -29.66 8.72 -13.51
N ALA A 143 -28.87 7.71 -13.14
CA ALA A 143 -29.24 6.34 -13.42
C ALA A 143 -30.51 5.92 -12.69
N GLU A 144 -31.52 5.45 -13.40
CA GLU A 144 -32.78 4.97 -12.83
C GLU A 144 -32.73 3.44 -12.55
N LYS A 145 -31.90 2.73 -13.27
CA LYS A 145 -31.73 1.28 -13.17
C LYS A 145 -30.30 0.97 -12.72
N ILE A 146 -30.13 0.63 -11.44
CA ILE A 146 -28.84 0.31 -10.85
C ILE A 146 -28.93 -1.09 -10.26
N TYR A 147 -28.06 -1.98 -10.70
CA TYR A 147 -28.09 -3.38 -10.30
C TYR A 147 -26.74 -3.83 -9.74
N LEU A 148 -26.73 -4.30 -8.49
CA LEU A 148 -25.56 -4.90 -7.88
C LEU A 148 -25.61 -6.42 -8.06
N HIS A 149 -24.56 -6.96 -8.67
CA HIS A 149 -24.25 -8.39 -8.68
C HIS A 149 -23.19 -8.64 -7.61
N ALA A 150 -23.65 -9.03 -6.41
CA ALA A 150 -22.78 -9.15 -5.26
C ALA A 150 -22.06 -10.50 -5.24
N PHE A 151 -20.73 -10.48 -5.15
CA PHE A 151 -19.94 -11.67 -4.85
C PHE A 151 -19.71 -11.72 -3.35
N LEU A 152 -19.86 -12.92 -2.74
CA LEU A 152 -19.74 -13.09 -1.30
C LEU A 152 -18.39 -13.68 -0.92
N ASP A 153 -17.84 -13.24 0.22
CA ASP A 153 -16.47 -13.51 0.62
C ASP A 153 -16.28 -14.85 1.35
N GLY A 154 -16.40 -14.87 2.65
CA GLY A 154 -16.24 -16.08 3.48
C GLY A 154 -14.83 -16.68 3.51
N ARG A 155 -13.84 -15.98 2.95
CA ARG A 155 -12.43 -16.38 2.92
C ARG A 155 -11.52 -15.36 3.59
N ASP A 156 -11.67 -14.08 3.25
CA ASP A 156 -10.97 -12.95 3.88
C ASP A 156 -11.80 -12.41 5.06
N THR A 157 -13.02 -12.91 5.23
CA THR A 157 -13.94 -12.70 6.33
C THR A 157 -14.45 -14.07 6.83
N PRO A 158 -15.10 -14.15 8.02
CA PRO A 158 -15.64 -15.41 8.51
C PRO A 158 -16.60 -16.07 7.50
N PRO A 159 -16.66 -17.43 7.46
CA PRO A 159 -17.37 -18.17 6.41
C PRO A 159 -18.87 -17.88 6.25
N LYS A 160 -19.52 -17.32 7.28
CA LYS A 160 -20.94 -16.94 7.30
C LYS A 160 -21.13 -15.58 7.94
N SER A 161 -20.68 -14.54 7.27
CA SER A 161 -20.67 -13.15 7.76
C SER A 161 -21.19 -12.12 6.76
N ALA A 162 -21.74 -12.55 5.60
CA ALA A 162 -22.12 -11.63 4.51
C ALA A 162 -23.38 -10.81 4.81
N GLN A 163 -24.25 -11.20 5.77
CA GLN A 163 -25.52 -10.54 5.99
C GLN A 163 -25.41 -9.03 6.28
N PRO A 164 -24.54 -8.54 7.18
CA PRO A 164 -24.42 -7.11 7.45
C PRO A 164 -24.03 -6.30 6.20
N SER A 165 -23.19 -6.85 5.34
CA SER A 165 -22.79 -6.22 4.08
C SER A 165 -23.96 -6.11 3.07
N ILE A 166 -24.81 -7.14 3.01
CA ILE A 166 -26.03 -7.14 2.20
C ILE A 166 -27.00 -6.07 2.73
N GLU A 167 -27.25 -6.05 4.04
CA GLU A 167 -28.13 -5.06 4.66
C GLU A 167 -27.65 -3.61 4.48
N LEU A 168 -26.32 -3.39 4.50
CA LEU A 168 -25.72 -2.08 4.21
C LEU A 168 -26.07 -1.61 2.79
N LEU A 169 -25.97 -2.49 1.80
CA LEU A 169 -26.29 -2.14 0.41
C LEU A 169 -27.80 -1.99 0.19
N ASP A 170 -28.62 -2.82 0.81
CA ASP A 170 -30.09 -2.66 0.74
C ASP A 170 -30.51 -1.32 1.35
N ALA A 171 -29.95 -0.94 2.51
CA ALA A 171 -30.17 0.37 3.11
C ALA A 171 -29.67 1.53 2.23
N THR A 172 -28.54 1.35 1.54
CA THR A 172 -28.01 2.33 0.60
C THR A 172 -28.98 2.52 -0.58
N PHE A 173 -29.45 1.48 -1.22
CA PHE A 173 -30.43 1.56 -2.30
C PHE A 173 -31.77 2.15 -1.84
N ALA A 174 -32.23 1.80 -0.64
CA ALA A 174 -33.43 2.38 -0.06
C ALA A 174 -33.28 3.91 0.15
N LYS A 175 -32.13 4.38 0.65
CA LYS A 175 -31.81 5.79 0.80
C LYS A 175 -31.74 6.53 -0.54
N LEU A 176 -31.19 5.90 -1.57
CA LEU A 176 -31.11 6.45 -2.92
C LEU A 176 -32.47 6.46 -3.64
N GLY A 177 -33.41 5.66 -3.17
CA GLY A 177 -34.75 5.50 -3.81
C GLY A 177 -34.71 4.77 -5.15
N LYS A 178 -33.58 4.15 -5.51
CA LYS A 178 -33.34 3.46 -6.79
C LYS A 178 -32.27 2.41 -6.63
N GLY A 179 -32.32 1.41 -7.51
CA GLY A 179 -31.37 0.30 -7.54
C GLY A 179 -31.72 -0.81 -6.56
N ARG A 180 -31.03 -1.93 -6.69
CA ARG A 180 -31.17 -3.10 -5.83
C ARG A 180 -30.02 -4.10 -6.03
N ILE A 181 -29.89 -5.04 -5.13
CA ILE A 181 -29.10 -6.24 -5.35
C ILE A 181 -29.90 -7.13 -6.35
N ALA A 182 -29.29 -7.51 -7.47
CA ALA A 182 -29.90 -8.29 -8.54
C ALA A 182 -29.51 -9.78 -8.47
N SER A 183 -28.34 -10.10 -7.94
CA SER A 183 -27.87 -11.47 -7.80
C SER A 183 -26.83 -11.63 -6.68
N LEU A 184 -26.75 -12.86 -6.16
CA LEU A 184 -25.70 -13.31 -5.25
C LEU A 184 -24.95 -14.51 -5.83
N THR A 185 -23.64 -14.54 -5.67
CA THR A 185 -22.82 -15.73 -5.91
C THR A 185 -21.56 -15.69 -5.06
N GLY A 186 -21.06 -16.83 -4.63
CA GLY A 186 -19.80 -16.89 -3.88
C GLY A 186 -18.60 -16.57 -4.76
N ARG A 187 -17.56 -16.02 -4.16
CA ARG A 187 -16.29 -15.69 -4.83
C ARG A 187 -15.62 -16.90 -5.48
N TYR A 188 -15.90 -18.10 -5.02
CA TYR A 188 -15.43 -19.35 -5.63
C TYR A 188 -15.78 -19.43 -7.11
N PHE A 189 -16.94 -18.93 -7.51
CA PHE A 189 -17.42 -18.90 -8.89
C PHE A 189 -16.99 -17.65 -9.65
N ALA A 190 -17.24 -16.47 -9.08
CA ALA A 190 -17.05 -15.19 -9.77
C ALA A 190 -15.61 -14.67 -9.76
N MET A 191 -14.75 -15.21 -8.91
CA MET A 191 -13.41 -14.70 -8.66
C MET A 191 -12.36 -15.82 -8.73
N ASP A 192 -12.50 -16.72 -9.70
CA ASP A 192 -11.46 -17.70 -10.01
C ASP A 192 -10.19 -17.02 -10.55
N ARG A 193 -9.05 -17.68 -10.42
CA ARG A 193 -7.75 -17.24 -10.98
C ARG A 193 -6.91 -18.39 -11.53
N ASP A 194 -7.50 -19.58 -11.60
CA ASP A 194 -6.82 -20.83 -12.01
C ASP A 194 -7.36 -21.37 -13.33
N ASN A 195 -8.06 -20.52 -14.14
CA ASN A 195 -8.69 -20.85 -15.41
C ASN A 195 -9.75 -21.98 -15.28
N ARG A 196 -10.45 -22.00 -14.15
CA ARG A 196 -11.58 -22.89 -13.93
C ARG A 196 -12.83 -22.25 -14.55
N TRP A 197 -12.86 -22.29 -15.86
CA TRP A 197 -13.88 -21.64 -16.67
C TRP A 197 -15.30 -22.13 -16.39
N ASP A 198 -15.44 -23.39 -15.95
CA ASP A 198 -16.70 -23.98 -15.48
C ASP A 198 -17.33 -23.20 -14.30
N ARG A 199 -16.50 -22.56 -13.47
CA ARG A 199 -16.96 -21.69 -12.37
C ARG A 199 -17.32 -20.30 -12.88
N VAL A 200 -16.46 -19.72 -13.68
CA VAL A 200 -16.62 -18.36 -14.23
C VAL A 200 -17.87 -18.28 -15.11
N GLU A 201 -18.14 -19.33 -15.91
CA GLU A 201 -19.34 -19.43 -16.75
C GLU A 201 -20.63 -19.30 -15.94
N GLN A 202 -20.72 -19.92 -14.76
CA GLN A 202 -21.90 -19.81 -13.90
C GLN A 202 -22.13 -18.36 -13.44
N ALA A 203 -21.07 -17.66 -13.04
CA ALA A 203 -21.17 -16.26 -12.65
C ALA A 203 -21.51 -15.37 -13.87
N TYR A 204 -20.90 -15.62 -15.02
CA TYR A 204 -21.17 -14.88 -16.25
C TYR A 204 -22.65 -15.01 -16.66
N ASN A 205 -23.19 -16.24 -16.72
CA ASN A 205 -24.57 -16.50 -17.08
C ASN A 205 -25.57 -15.90 -16.07
N LEU A 206 -25.24 -15.94 -14.78
CA LEU A 206 -26.04 -15.27 -13.76
C LEU A 206 -26.14 -13.76 -14.01
N ILE A 207 -25.03 -13.12 -14.33
CA ILE A 207 -24.95 -11.66 -14.53
C ILE A 207 -25.55 -11.27 -15.88
N VAL A 208 -25.13 -11.92 -16.96
CA VAL A 208 -25.49 -11.52 -18.33
C VAL A 208 -26.94 -11.92 -18.68
N ASP A 209 -27.38 -13.10 -18.28
CA ASP A 209 -28.68 -13.65 -18.65
C ASP A 209 -29.67 -13.71 -17.49
N GLY A 210 -29.29 -13.36 -16.29
CA GLY A 210 -30.11 -13.46 -15.09
C GLY A 210 -30.45 -14.94 -14.72
N GLN A 211 -29.61 -15.88 -15.13
CA GLN A 211 -29.83 -17.31 -14.95
C GLN A 211 -29.13 -17.78 -13.67
N GLY A 212 -29.85 -17.79 -12.54
CA GLY A 212 -29.42 -18.42 -11.30
C GLY A 212 -29.84 -19.87 -11.19
N GLU A 213 -29.07 -20.69 -10.48
CA GLU A 213 -29.49 -22.04 -10.06
C GLU A 213 -30.65 -21.93 -9.06
N PHE A 214 -30.66 -20.86 -8.26
CA PHE A 214 -31.67 -20.54 -7.26
C PHE A 214 -32.26 -19.14 -7.47
N THR A 215 -33.43 -18.91 -6.88
CA THR A 215 -34.10 -17.61 -6.84
C THR A 215 -34.56 -17.30 -5.43
N ALA A 216 -34.55 -16.03 -5.04
CA ALA A 216 -35.08 -15.55 -3.75
C ALA A 216 -35.76 -14.19 -3.95
N ALA A 217 -36.68 -13.83 -3.05
CA ALA A 217 -37.38 -12.54 -3.13
C ALA A 217 -36.47 -11.38 -2.69
N SER A 218 -35.60 -11.61 -1.69
CA SER A 218 -34.61 -10.65 -1.21
C SER A 218 -33.21 -11.27 -1.11
N ALA A 219 -32.18 -10.41 -1.02
CA ALA A 219 -30.80 -10.88 -0.91
C ALA A 219 -30.55 -11.61 0.43
N VAL A 220 -31.15 -11.13 1.53
CA VAL A 220 -31.09 -11.80 2.82
C VAL A 220 -31.72 -13.18 2.78
N GLU A 221 -32.94 -13.32 2.21
CA GLU A 221 -33.59 -14.63 2.04
C GLU A 221 -32.76 -15.57 1.17
N GLY A 222 -32.11 -15.04 0.11
CA GLY A 222 -31.20 -15.81 -0.74
C GLY A 222 -30.00 -16.34 -0.01
N LEU A 223 -29.41 -15.54 0.88
CA LEU A 223 -28.29 -15.92 1.73
C LEU A 223 -28.72 -17.00 2.78
N GLU A 224 -29.83 -16.76 3.47
CA GLU A 224 -30.36 -17.70 4.47
C GLU A 224 -30.67 -19.06 3.82
N ALA A 225 -31.27 -19.06 2.64
CA ALA A 225 -31.55 -20.28 1.89
C ALA A 225 -30.25 -21.02 1.48
N ALA A 226 -29.18 -20.29 1.11
CA ALA A 226 -27.87 -20.88 0.85
C ALA A 226 -27.28 -21.53 2.12
N TYR A 227 -27.34 -20.85 3.25
CA TYR A 227 -26.91 -21.41 4.54
C TYR A 227 -27.70 -22.65 4.95
N ALA A 228 -28.99 -22.65 4.68
CA ALA A 228 -29.87 -23.83 4.94
C ALA A 228 -29.49 -25.04 4.07
N ARG A 229 -28.94 -24.80 2.87
CA ARG A 229 -28.39 -25.85 2.00
C ARG A 229 -27.01 -26.34 2.43
N GLY A 230 -26.41 -25.73 3.46
CA GLY A 230 -25.06 -26.05 3.93
C GLY A 230 -23.94 -25.30 3.22
N GLU A 231 -24.26 -24.31 2.41
CA GLU A 231 -23.27 -23.43 1.76
C GLU A 231 -22.70 -22.43 2.77
N SER A 232 -21.51 -21.90 2.49
CA SER A 232 -20.96 -20.72 3.14
C SER A 232 -20.81 -19.61 2.11
N ASP A 233 -20.49 -18.39 2.53
CA ASP A 233 -20.41 -17.21 1.67
C ASP A 233 -19.57 -17.47 0.42
N GLU A 234 -18.38 -18.05 0.58
CA GLU A 234 -17.46 -18.35 -0.53
C GLU A 234 -18.09 -19.25 -1.61
N PHE A 235 -19.00 -20.14 -1.20
CA PHE A 235 -19.57 -21.19 -2.05
C PHE A 235 -21.05 -21.01 -2.36
N VAL A 236 -21.62 -19.84 -2.08
CA VAL A 236 -23.01 -19.55 -2.44
C VAL A 236 -23.17 -19.69 -3.96
N LYS A 237 -24.04 -20.57 -4.35
CA LYS A 237 -24.34 -20.82 -5.78
C LYS A 237 -25.12 -19.68 -6.41
N ALA A 238 -25.04 -19.58 -7.71
CA ALA A 238 -25.69 -18.55 -8.49
C ALA A 238 -27.17 -18.38 -8.10
N THR A 239 -27.52 -17.26 -7.50
CA THR A 239 -28.85 -16.95 -6.98
C THR A 239 -29.35 -15.63 -7.55
N THR A 240 -30.48 -15.67 -8.25
CA THR A 240 -31.16 -14.47 -8.76
C THR A 240 -32.04 -13.88 -7.66
N ILE A 241 -32.00 -12.56 -7.50
CA ILE A 241 -32.76 -11.85 -6.47
C ILE A 241 -33.90 -11.07 -7.13
N GLY A 242 -35.13 -11.33 -6.69
CA GLY A 242 -36.33 -10.73 -7.24
C GLY A 242 -36.53 -11.07 -8.71
N THR A 243 -37.01 -10.11 -9.52
CA THR A 243 -37.15 -10.28 -10.98
C THR A 243 -35.79 -10.42 -11.61
N PRO A 244 -35.54 -11.45 -12.43
CA PRO A 244 -34.27 -11.61 -13.16
C PRO A 244 -33.90 -10.37 -13.96
N VAL A 245 -32.64 -9.98 -13.88
CA VAL A 245 -32.06 -8.86 -14.63
C VAL A 245 -31.04 -9.40 -15.62
N ARG A 246 -31.10 -8.91 -16.82
CA ARG A 246 -30.13 -9.18 -17.89
C ARG A 246 -29.30 -7.95 -18.15
N VAL A 247 -28.06 -8.14 -18.54
CA VAL A 247 -27.26 -7.06 -19.10
C VAL A 247 -27.66 -6.88 -20.56
N GLU A 248 -28.20 -5.74 -20.94
CA GLU A 248 -28.68 -5.44 -22.29
C GLU A 248 -27.66 -4.59 -23.06
N ASP A 249 -27.81 -4.54 -24.38
CA ASP A 249 -27.00 -3.65 -25.21
C ASP A 249 -27.22 -2.19 -24.79
N GLY A 250 -26.11 -1.47 -24.61
CA GLY A 250 -26.10 -0.10 -24.13
C GLY A 250 -26.06 0.06 -22.62
N ASP A 251 -26.10 -1.03 -21.84
CA ASP A 251 -25.85 -0.96 -20.39
C ASP A 251 -24.38 -0.68 -20.09
N ALA A 252 -24.11 -0.09 -18.94
CA ALA A 252 -22.75 0.07 -18.41
C ALA A 252 -22.48 -0.98 -17.32
N VAL A 253 -21.26 -1.49 -17.28
CA VAL A 253 -20.77 -2.41 -16.26
C VAL A 253 -19.55 -1.81 -15.59
N VAL A 254 -19.54 -1.75 -14.24
CA VAL A 254 -18.40 -1.29 -13.44
C VAL A 254 -18.00 -2.37 -12.46
N PHE A 255 -16.75 -2.83 -12.55
CA PHE A 255 -16.23 -3.87 -11.67
C PHE A 255 -15.41 -3.24 -10.55
N MET A 256 -15.88 -3.34 -9.31
CA MET A 256 -15.40 -2.59 -8.14
C MET A 256 -14.28 -3.27 -7.36
N ASN A 257 -13.72 -4.36 -7.84
CA ASN A 257 -12.51 -4.93 -7.24
C ASN A 257 -11.29 -4.05 -7.57
N PHE A 258 -10.48 -3.72 -6.56
CA PHE A 258 -9.23 -3.00 -6.76
C PHE A 258 -8.02 -3.94 -6.92
N ARG A 259 -8.08 -5.19 -6.43
CA ARG A 259 -7.05 -6.19 -6.64
C ARG A 259 -7.33 -7.02 -7.89
N ALA A 260 -6.34 -7.05 -8.79
CA ALA A 260 -6.48 -7.52 -10.16
C ALA A 260 -6.60 -9.04 -10.34
N ASP A 261 -5.89 -9.83 -9.52
CA ASP A 261 -5.62 -11.26 -9.77
C ASP A 261 -6.88 -12.10 -9.97
N ARG A 262 -7.94 -11.84 -9.22
CA ARG A 262 -9.23 -12.56 -9.28
C ARG A 262 -10.34 -11.83 -10.05
N ALA A 263 -10.03 -10.71 -10.67
CA ALA A 263 -10.99 -9.97 -11.50
C ALA A 263 -10.75 -10.18 -13.02
N ARG A 264 -9.57 -10.71 -13.39
CA ARG A 264 -9.16 -10.85 -14.79
C ARG A 264 -10.05 -11.74 -15.60
N GLU A 265 -10.35 -12.94 -15.11
CA GLU A 265 -11.06 -13.98 -15.87
C GLU A 265 -12.47 -13.55 -16.23
N LEU A 266 -13.25 -13.08 -15.27
CA LEU A 266 -14.59 -12.58 -15.52
C LEU A 266 -14.57 -11.34 -16.42
N SER A 267 -13.61 -10.43 -16.25
CA SER A 267 -13.47 -9.26 -17.13
C SER A 267 -13.18 -9.67 -18.57
N ARG A 268 -12.28 -10.63 -18.80
CA ARG A 268 -12.00 -11.18 -20.14
C ARG A 268 -13.25 -11.78 -20.79
N ALA A 269 -14.05 -12.51 -20.02
CA ALA A 269 -15.30 -13.07 -20.50
C ALA A 269 -16.30 -11.99 -20.96
N PHE A 270 -16.26 -10.79 -20.39
CA PHE A 270 -17.11 -9.66 -20.83
C PHE A 270 -16.58 -8.96 -22.08
N VAL A 271 -15.28 -8.74 -22.20
CA VAL A 271 -14.74 -7.74 -23.15
C VAL A 271 -13.88 -8.32 -24.27
N GLU A 272 -13.34 -9.52 -24.15
CA GLU A 272 -12.54 -10.12 -25.22
C GLU A 272 -13.43 -10.68 -26.32
N ALA A 273 -13.21 -10.22 -27.54
CA ALA A 273 -13.99 -10.67 -28.71
C ALA A 273 -13.73 -12.15 -29.04
N ASP A 274 -12.48 -12.57 -28.92
CA ASP A 274 -11.97 -13.92 -29.20
C ASP A 274 -11.84 -14.80 -27.96
N PHE A 275 -12.62 -14.52 -26.92
CA PHE A 275 -12.61 -15.27 -25.67
C PHE A 275 -12.89 -16.78 -25.91
N GLN A 276 -12.05 -17.65 -25.33
CA GLN A 276 -12.06 -19.10 -25.54
C GLN A 276 -12.33 -19.91 -24.26
N GLY A 277 -12.59 -19.28 -23.11
CA GLY A 277 -12.74 -19.98 -21.83
C GLY A 277 -13.98 -20.88 -21.78
N PHE A 278 -15.12 -20.39 -22.33
CA PHE A 278 -16.38 -21.13 -22.47
C PHE A 278 -17.22 -20.53 -23.60
N ALA A 279 -18.28 -21.25 -24.02
CA ALA A 279 -19.16 -20.77 -25.05
C ALA A 279 -20.18 -19.77 -24.47
N ARG A 280 -19.98 -18.48 -24.76
CA ARG A 280 -20.91 -17.42 -24.35
C ARG A 280 -22.17 -17.49 -25.22
N GLN A 281 -23.34 -17.68 -24.59
CA GLN A 281 -24.63 -17.69 -25.31
C GLN A 281 -24.97 -16.28 -25.80
N ARG A 282 -24.57 -15.25 -25.05
CA ARG A 282 -24.78 -13.84 -25.38
C ARG A 282 -23.57 -12.99 -24.96
N VAL A 283 -23.27 -12.01 -25.80
CA VAL A 283 -22.23 -11.00 -25.55
C VAL A 283 -22.84 -9.62 -25.73
N PRO A 284 -23.27 -8.95 -24.68
CA PRO A 284 -23.91 -7.64 -24.77
C PRO A 284 -22.93 -6.57 -25.26
N GLN A 285 -23.43 -5.66 -26.11
CA GLN A 285 -22.69 -4.51 -26.61
C GLN A 285 -22.82 -3.37 -25.58
N LEU A 286 -21.88 -3.29 -24.66
CA LEU A 286 -21.92 -2.36 -23.50
C LEU A 286 -21.68 -0.90 -23.93
N ALA A 287 -22.31 0.05 -23.25
CA ALA A 287 -21.91 1.46 -23.26
C ALA A 287 -20.48 1.63 -22.72
N GLY A 288 -20.11 0.81 -21.76
CA GLY A 288 -18.75 0.72 -21.22
C GLY A 288 -18.62 -0.42 -20.22
N PHE A 289 -17.46 -1.05 -20.24
CA PHE A 289 -16.99 -1.92 -19.14
C PHE A 289 -15.84 -1.20 -18.48
N VAL A 290 -15.96 -0.86 -17.20
CA VAL A 290 -14.94 -0.13 -16.45
C VAL A 290 -14.34 -1.03 -15.38
N MET A 291 -13.03 -1.22 -15.43
CA MET A 291 -12.26 -1.80 -14.34
C MET A 291 -11.98 -0.71 -13.28
N LEU A 292 -12.11 -1.00 -12.01
CA LEU A 292 -11.76 -0.02 -10.97
C LEU A 292 -10.26 0.32 -11.02
N THR A 293 -9.41 -0.70 -11.07
CA THR A 293 -7.96 -0.60 -11.31
C THR A 293 -7.60 -1.35 -12.59
N GLN A 294 -6.37 -1.25 -13.07
CA GLN A 294 -5.94 -1.99 -14.25
C GLN A 294 -5.71 -3.46 -13.91
N TYR A 295 -6.61 -4.36 -14.34
CA TYR A 295 -6.48 -5.78 -14.05
C TYR A 295 -5.41 -6.47 -14.90
N ALA A 296 -5.23 -6.07 -16.14
CA ALA A 296 -4.09 -6.38 -17.01
C ALA A 296 -4.06 -5.38 -18.17
N ALA A 297 -2.87 -5.06 -18.67
CA ALA A 297 -2.70 -4.17 -19.81
C ALA A 297 -3.31 -4.76 -21.11
N SER A 298 -3.45 -6.10 -21.17
CA SER A 298 -4.04 -6.81 -22.33
C SER A 298 -5.57 -6.83 -22.34
N ILE A 299 -6.25 -6.44 -21.26
CA ILE A 299 -7.72 -6.39 -21.22
C ILE A 299 -8.19 -5.09 -21.89
N PRO A 300 -8.98 -5.18 -22.99
CA PRO A 300 -9.38 -4.01 -23.78
C PRO A 300 -10.53 -3.23 -23.11
N ALA A 301 -10.31 -2.74 -21.89
CA ALA A 301 -11.29 -1.96 -21.13
C ALA A 301 -10.59 -0.82 -20.38
N PRO A 302 -11.21 0.34 -20.23
CA PRO A 302 -10.67 1.44 -19.43
C PRO A 302 -10.69 1.11 -17.95
N CYS A 303 -9.76 1.72 -17.19
CA CYS A 303 -9.76 1.65 -15.72
C CYS A 303 -9.92 3.04 -15.10
N ALA A 304 -10.65 3.07 -13.98
CA ALA A 304 -10.95 4.31 -13.26
C ALA A 304 -9.74 4.86 -12.50
N PHE A 305 -8.90 3.96 -11.98
CA PHE A 305 -7.67 4.26 -11.26
C PHE A 305 -6.50 3.53 -11.92
N PRO A 306 -5.87 4.13 -12.95
CA PRO A 306 -4.70 3.53 -13.60
C PRO A 306 -3.53 3.43 -12.62
N PRO A 307 -2.56 2.53 -12.88
CA PRO A 307 -1.34 2.45 -12.07
C PRO A 307 -0.72 3.83 -11.92
N ALA A 308 -0.31 4.18 -10.70
CA ALA A 308 0.40 5.42 -10.46
C ALA A 308 1.80 5.34 -11.10
N SER A 309 2.16 6.32 -11.92
CA SER A 309 3.54 6.50 -12.35
C SER A 309 4.35 7.07 -11.17
N LEU A 310 5.48 6.44 -10.87
CA LEU A 310 6.42 6.92 -9.86
C LEU A 310 7.64 7.58 -10.53
N ASP A 311 7.39 8.49 -11.48
CA ASP A 311 8.42 9.27 -12.14
C ASP A 311 9.10 10.22 -11.16
N ASN A 312 10.36 10.55 -11.43
CA ASN A 312 11.15 11.44 -10.60
C ASN A 312 11.27 11.00 -9.13
N VAL A 313 11.35 9.69 -8.86
CA VAL A 313 11.81 9.23 -7.54
C VAL A 313 13.22 9.74 -7.28
N LEU A 314 13.64 9.82 -6.02
CA LEU A 314 14.93 10.42 -5.63
C LEU A 314 16.11 9.88 -6.47
N GLY A 315 16.19 8.55 -6.64
CA GLY A 315 17.28 7.93 -7.42
C GLY A 315 17.30 8.35 -8.88
N GLU A 316 16.14 8.39 -9.52
CA GLU A 316 16.00 8.86 -10.91
C GLU A 316 16.37 10.34 -11.03
N TYR A 317 15.85 11.16 -10.12
CA TYR A 317 16.08 12.59 -10.16
C TYR A 317 17.55 12.94 -9.91
N LEU A 318 18.23 12.26 -9.00
CA LEU A 318 19.67 12.36 -8.78
C LEU A 318 20.45 12.00 -10.06
N ALA A 319 20.12 10.87 -10.68
CA ALA A 319 20.76 10.43 -11.93
C ALA A 319 20.58 11.43 -13.08
N ASN A 320 19.36 11.93 -13.27
CA ASN A 320 19.05 12.93 -14.30
C ASN A 320 19.78 14.27 -14.09
N ASN A 321 20.24 14.54 -12.87
CA ASN A 321 21.05 15.70 -12.51
C ASN A 321 22.56 15.39 -12.35
N GLY A 322 23.02 14.23 -12.85
CA GLY A 322 24.42 13.84 -12.88
C GLY A 322 25.03 13.58 -11.49
N LYS A 323 24.22 13.25 -10.50
CA LYS A 323 24.64 12.90 -9.15
C LYS A 323 24.96 11.41 -9.04
N THR A 324 25.98 11.10 -8.25
CA THR A 324 26.36 9.73 -7.93
C THR A 324 25.71 9.27 -6.61
N GLN A 325 25.28 8.00 -6.55
CA GLN A 325 24.59 7.46 -5.39
C GLN A 325 25.00 6.03 -5.07
N LEU A 326 25.03 5.70 -3.78
CA LEU A 326 25.23 4.35 -3.27
C LEU A 326 23.97 3.87 -2.55
N ARG A 327 23.56 2.62 -2.82
CA ARG A 327 22.55 1.88 -2.07
C ARG A 327 23.22 0.72 -1.38
N ILE A 328 23.03 0.59 -0.08
CA ILE A 328 23.67 -0.47 0.71
C ILE A 328 22.74 -0.98 1.80
N ALA A 329 22.64 -2.29 1.90
CA ALA A 329 21.99 -3.00 2.99
C ALA A 329 22.48 -4.45 3.06
N GLU A 330 22.13 -5.13 4.13
CA GLU A 330 22.26 -6.58 4.18
C GLU A 330 21.08 -7.28 3.46
N THR A 331 21.19 -8.58 3.21
CA THR A 331 20.28 -9.37 2.35
C THR A 331 18.81 -9.12 2.66
N GLU A 332 18.41 -9.11 3.93
CA GLU A 332 17.01 -8.95 4.37
C GLU A 332 16.38 -7.61 3.92
N LYS A 333 17.20 -6.58 3.77
CA LYS A 333 16.73 -5.23 3.46
C LYS A 333 17.29 -4.66 2.15
N TYR A 334 17.97 -5.48 1.36
CA TYR A 334 18.54 -5.02 0.09
C TYR A 334 17.48 -4.57 -0.93
N ALA A 335 16.40 -5.32 -1.06
CA ALA A 335 15.29 -4.96 -1.95
C ALA A 335 14.62 -3.64 -1.51
N HIS A 336 14.64 -3.33 -0.21
CA HIS A 336 14.01 -2.12 0.32
C HIS A 336 14.76 -0.85 -0.12
N VAL A 337 16.08 -0.83 -0.05
CA VAL A 337 16.89 0.32 -0.50
C VAL A 337 17.10 0.36 -2.02
N THR A 338 16.75 -0.69 -2.75
CA THR A 338 16.87 -0.79 -4.21
C THR A 338 15.50 -0.74 -4.89
N PHE A 339 14.81 -1.86 -5.02
CA PHE A 339 13.52 -1.98 -5.73
C PHE A 339 12.45 -1.02 -5.19
N PHE A 340 12.13 -1.12 -3.89
CA PHE A 340 11.05 -0.31 -3.29
C PHE A 340 11.40 1.18 -3.24
N PHE A 341 12.60 1.53 -2.81
CA PHE A 341 13.05 2.92 -2.78
C PHE A 341 13.14 3.55 -4.19
N SER A 342 13.32 2.75 -5.22
CA SER A 342 13.33 3.16 -6.62
C SER A 342 11.96 3.11 -7.30
N GLY A 343 10.88 3.02 -6.52
CA GLY A 343 9.51 3.04 -7.05
C GLY A 343 9.11 1.80 -7.84
N GLY A 344 9.68 0.63 -7.51
CA GLY A 344 9.41 -0.64 -8.18
C GLY A 344 10.32 -0.91 -9.38
N ARG A 345 11.43 -0.17 -9.52
CA ARG A 345 12.41 -0.38 -10.58
C ARG A 345 13.56 -1.28 -10.13
N GLU A 346 13.78 -2.38 -10.86
CA GLU A 346 14.89 -3.31 -10.61
C GLU A 346 16.25 -2.76 -11.06
N GLU A 347 16.30 -2.14 -12.25
CA GLU A 347 17.54 -1.69 -12.86
C GLU A 347 18.11 -0.46 -12.13
N PRO A 348 19.42 -0.42 -11.83
CA PRO A 348 20.08 0.74 -11.27
C PRO A 348 19.92 1.98 -12.17
N PHE A 349 19.84 3.14 -11.55
CA PHE A 349 19.91 4.42 -12.29
C PHE A 349 21.35 4.75 -12.71
N ALA A 350 21.51 5.63 -13.66
CA ALA A 350 22.84 6.10 -14.04
C ALA A 350 23.58 6.74 -12.85
N GLY A 351 24.82 6.31 -12.58
CA GLY A 351 25.58 6.77 -11.42
C GLY A 351 25.18 6.14 -10.09
N GLU A 352 24.31 5.11 -10.08
CA GLU A 352 23.96 4.32 -8.92
C GLU A 352 24.85 3.08 -8.82
N GLU A 353 25.45 2.90 -7.65
CA GLU A 353 26.11 1.65 -7.28
C GLU A 353 25.35 0.97 -6.13
N ARG A 354 25.40 -0.35 -6.09
CA ARG A 354 24.70 -1.17 -5.09
C ARG A 354 25.67 -2.10 -4.40
N ILE A 355 25.61 -2.15 -3.06
CA ILE A 355 26.38 -3.09 -2.25
C ILE A 355 25.42 -3.93 -1.42
N LEU A 356 25.47 -5.23 -1.62
CA LEU A 356 24.76 -6.22 -0.82
C LEU A 356 25.75 -6.88 0.14
N ILE A 357 25.44 -6.84 1.44
CA ILE A 357 26.18 -7.57 2.46
C ILE A 357 25.34 -8.80 2.85
N PRO A 358 25.87 -10.03 2.84
CA PRO A 358 25.11 -11.18 3.27
C PRO A 358 24.64 -11.06 4.71
N SER A 359 23.37 -11.34 4.98
CA SER A 359 22.87 -11.48 6.35
C SER A 359 23.45 -12.76 6.98
N PRO A 360 23.59 -12.81 8.32
CA PRO A 360 24.17 -13.98 8.97
C PRO A 360 23.28 -15.21 8.80
N ASN A 361 23.91 -16.36 8.56
CA ASN A 361 23.22 -17.64 8.41
C ASN A 361 22.89 -18.24 9.79
N VAL A 362 21.84 -17.73 10.41
CA VAL A 362 21.29 -18.18 11.72
C VAL A 362 19.81 -18.52 11.58
N ALA A 363 19.29 -19.35 12.48
CA ALA A 363 17.87 -19.75 12.42
C ALA A 363 16.94 -18.56 12.68
N THR A 364 17.29 -17.72 13.66
CA THR A 364 16.58 -16.50 14.04
C THR A 364 17.61 -15.45 14.47
N TYR A 365 17.31 -14.18 14.27
CA TYR A 365 18.29 -13.09 14.46
C TYR A 365 18.53 -12.69 15.92
N ASP A 366 17.74 -13.19 16.87
CA ASP A 366 18.06 -13.09 18.31
C ASP A 366 19.35 -13.84 18.68
N LEU A 367 19.76 -14.81 17.89
CA LEU A 367 21.03 -15.56 18.05
C LEU A 367 22.25 -14.73 17.63
N LYS A 368 22.06 -13.70 16.79
CA LYS A 368 23.09 -12.75 16.35
C LYS A 368 22.50 -11.37 16.15
N PRO A 369 22.19 -10.63 17.25
CA PRO A 369 21.47 -9.35 17.17
C PRO A 369 22.19 -8.24 16.41
N GLU A 370 23.53 -8.26 16.36
CA GLU A 370 24.33 -7.34 15.58
C GLU A 370 24.15 -7.56 14.06
N MET A 371 23.63 -8.72 13.64
CA MET A 371 23.44 -9.11 12.24
C MET A 371 24.70 -8.81 11.41
N SER A 372 24.58 -8.10 10.29
CA SER A 372 25.71 -7.66 9.47
C SER A 372 25.94 -6.13 9.56
N ALA A 373 25.37 -5.46 10.55
CA ALA A 373 25.49 -4.01 10.69
C ALA A 373 26.96 -3.51 10.79
N PRO A 374 27.90 -4.18 11.49
CA PRO A 374 29.30 -3.77 11.50
C PRO A 374 29.94 -3.79 10.10
N GLU A 375 29.70 -4.84 9.28
CA GLU A 375 30.25 -4.97 7.93
C GLU A 375 29.62 -3.96 6.95
N VAL A 376 28.31 -3.69 7.09
CA VAL A 376 27.62 -2.63 6.36
C VAL A 376 28.28 -1.28 6.70
N THR A 377 28.54 -1.03 7.98
CA THR A 377 29.17 0.21 8.45
C THR A 377 30.61 0.37 7.91
N ASP A 378 31.38 -0.71 7.85
CA ASP A 378 32.73 -0.68 7.26
C ASP A 378 32.70 -0.14 5.83
N LYS A 379 31.75 -0.63 5.02
CA LYS A 379 31.58 -0.19 3.63
C LYS A 379 31.09 1.24 3.50
N ILE A 380 30.23 1.68 4.41
CA ILE A 380 29.76 3.08 4.42
C ILE A 380 30.89 4.01 4.78
N VAL A 381 31.65 3.71 5.83
CA VAL A 381 32.80 4.52 6.25
C VAL A 381 33.82 4.62 5.11
N GLU A 382 34.16 3.49 4.46
CA GLU A 382 35.03 3.48 3.27
C GLU A 382 34.48 4.40 2.15
N ALA A 383 33.18 4.34 1.87
CA ALA A 383 32.55 5.18 0.84
C ALA A 383 32.55 6.67 1.19
N ILE A 384 32.35 7.02 2.49
CA ILE A 384 32.40 8.40 2.98
C ILE A 384 33.82 8.96 2.87
N GLU A 385 34.81 8.24 3.40
CA GLU A 385 36.21 8.69 3.40
C GLU A 385 36.76 8.89 1.98
N ASN A 386 36.37 8.02 1.05
CA ASN A 386 36.74 8.13 -0.36
C ASN A 386 35.94 9.20 -1.14
N GLN A 387 34.90 9.79 -0.57
CA GLN A 387 34.06 10.83 -1.17
C GLN A 387 33.55 10.47 -2.60
N ARG A 388 33.25 9.17 -2.83
CA ARG A 388 32.87 8.66 -4.15
C ARG A 388 31.47 9.06 -4.59
N PHE A 389 30.57 9.27 -3.63
CA PHE A 389 29.15 9.47 -3.88
C PHE A 389 28.67 10.83 -3.37
N ASP A 390 27.73 11.42 -4.09
CA ASP A 390 26.99 12.60 -3.61
C ASP A 390 25.97 12.20 -2.52
N VAL A 391 25.34 11.03 -2.68
CA VAL A 391 24.32 10.49 -1.78
C VAL A 391 24.61 9.02 -1.44
N ILE A 392 24.42 8.66 -0.19
CA ILE A 392 24.46 7.26 0.29
C ILE A 392 23.14 6.98 0.99
N VAL A 393 22.47 5.88 0.63
CA VAL A 393 21.25 5.39 1.31
C VAL A 393 21.57 4.03 1.90
N VAL A 394 21.41 3.91 3.20
CA VAL A 394 21.63 2.67 3.95
C VAL A 394 20.41 2.29 4.76
N ASN A 395 20.11 1.00 4.82
CA ASN A 395 19.17 0.43 5.76
C ASN A 395 19.92 -0.49 6.71
N TYR A 396 19.64 -0.35 8.01
CA TYR A 396 20.06 -1.26 9.07
C TYR A 396 18.87 -2.12 9.50
N ALA A 397 18.95 -3.41 9.25
CA ALA A 397 17.87 -4.37 9.44
C ALA A 397 17.57 -4.74 10.91
N ASN A 398 18.47 -4.40 11.82
CA ASN A 398 18.53 -4.96 13.17
C ASN A 398 17.25 -4.75 13.98
N GLY A 399 16.69 -3.54 13.99
CA GLY A 399 15.50 -3.23 14.79
C GLY A 399 14.32 -4.12 14.37
N ASP A 400 14.04 -4.16 13.10
CA ASP A 400 12.92 -4.93 12.56
C ASP A 400 13.14 -6.46 12.68
N MET A 401 14.25 -6.96 12.17
CA MET A 401 14.49 -8.40 12.09
C MET A 401 14.67 -9.05 13.46
N VAL A 402 15.32 -8.37 14.41
CA VAL A 402 15.45 -8.86 15.80
C VAL A 402 14.14 -8.63 16.55
N GLY A 403 13.47 -7.50 16.34
CA GLY A 403 12.16 -7.19 16.92
C GLY A 403 11.12 -8.27 16.64
N HIS A 404 11.06 -8.77 15.41
CA HIS A 404 10.15 -9.86 15.01
C HIS A 404 10.37 -11.16 15.79
N THR A 405 11.52 -11.37 16.42
CA THR A 405 11.75 -12.55 17.26
C THR A 405 11.03 -12.48 18.62
N GLY A 406 10.62 -11.29 19.06
CA GLY A 406 10.02 -11.07 20.38
C GLY A 406 11.00 -11.20 21.55
N VAL A 407 12.29 -11.36 21.28
CA VAL A 407 13.33 -11.55 22.32
C VAL A 407 13.88 -10.19 22.75
N PHE A 408 13.30 -9.62 23.80
CA PHE A 408 13.62 -8.26 24.30
C PHE A 408 15.12 -8.02 24.52
N ALA A 409 15.81 -8.93 25.20
CA ALA A 409 17.25 -8.79 25.48
C ALA A 409 18.11 -8.79 24.21
N ALA A 410 17.66 -9.44 23.13
CA ALA A 410 18.31 -9.40 21.83
C ALA A 410 18.07 -8.07 21.12
N ALA A 411 16.84 -7.54 21.19
CA ALA A 411 16.51 -6.23 20.64
C ALA A 411 17.33 -5.10 21.30
N VAL A 412 17.50 -5.14 22.60
CA VAL A 412 18.39 -4.19 23.33
C VAL A 412 19.83 -4.24 22.76
N LYS A 413 20.40 -5.43 22.56
CA LYS A 413 21.74 -5.59 21.97
C LYS A 413 21.80 -5.12 20.51
N ALA A 414 20.74 -5.34 19.74
CA ALA A 414 20.64 -4.84 18.38
C ALA A 414 20.71 -3.32 18.34
N VAL A 415 19.97 -2.64 19.21
CA VAL A 415 19.98 -1.17 19.34
C VAL A 415 21.36 -0.65 19.78
N GLU A 416 22.01 -1.30 20.75
CA GLU A 416 23.36 -0.95 21.19
C GLU A 416 24.40 -1.07 20.05
N CYS A 417 24.26 -2.09 19.18
CA CYS A 417 25.10 -2.23 18.02
C CYS A 417 24.88 -1.09 17.03
N LEU A 418 23.63 -0.69 16.78
CA LEU A 418 23.28 0.43 15.91
C LEU A 418 23.86 1.76 16.43
N ASP A 419 23.84 1.98 17.74
CA ASP A 419 24.46 3.16 18.36
C ASP A 419 25.94 3.28 18.01
N GLY A 420 26.68 2.18 18.10
CA GLY A 420 28.08 2.11 17.70
C GLY A 420 28.28 2.37 16.20
N CYS A 421 27.42 1.84 15.34
CA CYS A 421 27.45 2.05 13.89
C CYS A 421 27.22 3.53 13.53
N ILE A 422 26.21 4.15 14.12
CA ILE A 422 25.91 5.59 13.94
C ILE A 422 27.11 6.43 14.36
N GLY A 423 27.76 6.11 15.49
CA GLY A 423 28.94 6.81 15.96
C GLY A 423 30.11 6.77 14.98
N ARG A 424 30.35 5.63 14.35
CA ARG A 424 31.39 5.46 13.32
C ARG A 424 31.08 6.27 12.06
N ILE A 425 29.85 6.27 11.60
CA ILE A 425 29.43 7.06 10.43
C ILE A 425 29.57 8.55 10.74
N ALA A 426 29.13 9.01 11.91
CA ALA A 426 29.26 10.39 12.33
C ALA A 426 30.71 10.86 12.36
N ALA A 427 31.61 10.04 12.89
CA ALA A 427 33.06 10.34 12.91
C ALA A 427 33.66 10.43 11.49
N ALA A 428 33.27 9.57 10.57
CA ALA A 428 33.70 9.63 9.18
C ALA A 428 33.17 10.88 8.46
N LEU A 429 31.92 11.26 8.70
CA LEU A 429 31.31 12.47 8.14
C LEU A 429 32.01 13.75 8.65
N ASP A 430 32.38 13.81 9.92
CA ASP A 430 33.13 14.95 10.48
C ASP A 430 34.47 15.17 9.76
N GLN A 431 35.16 14.11 9.35
CA GLN A 431 36.45 14.20 8.66
C GLN A 431 36.34 14.82 7.27
N VAL A 432 35.23 14.58 6.57
CA VAL A 432 35.03 15.04 5.19
C VAL A 432 34.09 16.24 5.07
N GLY A 433 33.49 16.67 6.19
CA GLY A 433 32.46 17.72 6.20
C GLY A 433 31.14 17.27 5.55
N GLY A 434 30.84 15.98 5.63
CA GLY A 434 29.59 15.42 5.13
C GLY A 434 28.41 15.64 6.08
N GLU A 435 27.22 15.18 5.65
CA GLU A 435 25.97 15.35 6.40
C GLU A 435 25.18 14.05 6.41
N ALA A 436 24.31 13.88 7.40
CA ALA A 436 23.37 12.77 7.43
C ALA A 436 21.96 13.19 7.85
N LEU A 437 20.99 12.44 7.35
CA LEU A 437 19.64 12.33 7.91
C LEU A 437 19.52 10.92 8.49
N ILE A 438 19.01 10.82 9.72
CA ILE A 438 18.78 9.55 10.41
C ILE A 438 17.29 9.44 10.68
N THR A 439 16.67 8.37 10.21
CA THR A 439 15.24 8.12 10.38
C THR A 439 14.97 6.61 10.46
N ALA A 440 13.71 6.23 10.56
CA ALA A 440 13.24 4.87 10.39
C ALA A 440 12.10 4.85 9.37
N ASP A 441 11.69 3.69 8.96
CA ASP A 441 10.59 3.49 8.00
C ASP A 441 9.27 3.10 8.70
N HIS A 442 9.35 2.50 9.87
CA HIS A 442 8.25 2.19 10.79
C HIS A 442 8.81 1.84 12.18
N GLY A 443 7.93 1.64 13.16
CA GLY A 443 8.31 1.20 14.50
C GLY A 443 8.21 -0.33 14.68
N ASN A 444 8.92 -0.86 15.66
CA ASN A 444 8.89 -2.24 16.13
C ASN A 444 9.49 -2.36 17.56
N VAL A 445 10.80 -2.07 17.73
CA VAL A 445 11.54 -2.37 18.98
C VAL A 445 11.27 -1.41 20.13
N GLU A 446 10.56 -0.33 19.91
CA GLU A 446 10.10 0.57 20.98
C GLU A 446 8.91 -0.01 21.77
N GLN A 447 8.29 -1.10 21.28
CA GLN A 447 7.20 -1.80 21.95
C GLN A 447 7.31 -3.31 21.74
N MET A 448 7.93 -4.02 22.65
CA MET A 448 8.23 -5.46 22.54
C MET A 448 7.26 -6.35 23.35
N GLU A 449 6.25 -5.78 24.00
CA GLU A 449 5.17 -6.51 24.69
C GLU A 449 3.82 -5.92 24.30
N ASP A 450 2.84 -6.78 24.09
CA ASP A 450 1.44 -6.41 23.86
C ASP A 450 0.79 -6.07 25.21
N GLU A 451 0.40 -4.81 25.40
CA GLU A 451 -0.14 -4.27 26.65
C GLU A 451 -1.44 -4.97 27.08
N CYS A 452 -2.21 -5.51 26.17
CA CYS A 452 -3.49 -6.14 26.46
C CYS A 452 -3.32 -7.60 26.88
N THR A 453 -2.37 -8.32 26.29
CA THR A 453 -2.20 -9.76 26.50
C THR A 453 -0.99 -10.11 27.35
N GLY A 454 -0.01 -9.20 27.50
CA GLY A 454 1.27 -9.44 28.17
C GLY A 454 2.14 -10.46 27.42
N GLN A 455 1.87 -10.71 26.15
CA GLN A 455 2.69 -11.56 25.32
C GLN A 455 3.71 -10.74 24.54
N ALA A 456 4.76 -11.38 24.03
CA ALA A 456 5.73 -10.71 23.16
C ALA A 456 5.03 -10.08 21.97
N HIS A 457 5.26 -8.78 21.74
CA HIS A 457 4.83 -8.08 20.56
C HIS A 457 5.91 -8.28 19.48
N THR A 458 5.53 -8.88 18.37
CA THR A 458 6.44 -9.22 17.26
C THR A 458 6.04 -8.53 15.95
N ALA A 459 4.99 -7.73 15.96
CA ALA A 459 4.52 -6.96 14.81
C ALA A 459 5.12 -5.54 14.81
N HIS A 460 4.91 -4.82 13.71
CA HIS A 460 5.21 -3.39 13.66
C HIS A 460 4.26 -2.60 14.54
N THR A 461 4.58 -1.32 14.77
CA THR A 461 3.75 -0.39 15.53
C THR A 461 3.25 0.76 14.66
N CYS A 462 2.30 1.53 15.18
CA CYS A 462 1.87 2.80 14.58
C CYS A 462 2.61 4.01 15.18
N GLU A 463 3.60 3.77 16.04
CA GLU A 463 4.35 4.83 16.68
C GLU A 463 5.12 5.68 15.65
N PRO A 464 5.29 6.98 15.90
CA PRO A 464 6.09 7.83 15.03
C PRO A 464 7.55 7.38 15.02
N VAL A 465 8.28 7.78 14.00
CA VAL A 465 9.71 7.47 13.88
C VAL A 465 10.55 8.72 14.02
N PRO A 466 11.81 8.59 14.51
CA PRO A 466 12.69 9.74 14.65
C PRO A 466 13.12 10.28 13.28
N PHE A 467 13.36 11.60 13.24
CA PHE A 467 13.99 12.27 12.12
C PHE A 467 15.04 13.24 12.65
N LEU A 468 16.32 12.97 12.38
CA LEU A 468 17.45 13.71 12.95
C LEU A 468 18.40 14.16 11.85
N TYR A 469 18.86 15.41 11.92
CA TYR A 469 19.92 15.93 11.07
C TYR A 469 21.26 15.93 11.79
N TYR A 470 22.28 15.39 11.11
CA TYR A 470 23.69 15.45 11.53
C TYR A 470 24.52 16.20 10.49
N GLY A 471 25.20 17.24 10.88
CA GLY A 471 26.06 18.02 10.00
C GLY A 471 26.41 19.39 10.55
N PRO A 472 27.16 20.21 9.78
CA PRO A 472 27.70 21.50 10.24
C PRO A 472 26.70 22.67 10.13
N ARG A 473 25.54 22.49 9.48
CA ARG A 473 24.59 23.58 9.25
C ARG A 473 23.76 23.87 10.50
N GLN A 474 23.46 25.17 10.70
CA GLN A 474 22.50 25.62 11.70
C GLN A 474 21.10 25.49 11.08
N LEU A 475 20.37 24.46 11.50
CA LEU A 475 19.05 24.12 10.99
C LEU A 475 18.08 23.88 12.14
N ARG A 476 16.80 24.01 11.83
CA ARG A 476 15.67 23.56 12.64
C ARG A 476 14.93 22.46 11.90
N ILE A 477 14.47 21.44 12.59
CA ILE A 477 13.56 20.40 12.07
C ILE A 477 12.12 20.81 12.41
N ARG A 478 11.23 20.64 11.46
CA ARG A 478 9.78 20.77 11.63
C ARG A 478 9.22 19.42 12.07
N ASP A 479 8.52 19.41 13.20
CA ASP A 479 7.79 18.24 13.69
C ASP A 479 6.54 17.94 12.87
N GLY A 480 6.02 16.72 12.98
CA GLY A 480 4.75 16.29 12.40
C GLY A 480 4.82 16.12 10.88
N GLY A 481 6.02 15.78 10.35
CA GLY A 481 6.18 15.37 8.95
C GLY A 481 5.82 13.91 8.73
N VAL A 482 6.02 13.47 7.48
CA VAL A 482 5.78 12.09 7.03
C VAL A 482 6.99 11.55 6.27
N LEU A 483 7.07 10.24 6.03
CA LEU A 483 8.19 9.64 5.29
C LEU A 483 8.39 10.24 3.90
N ALA A 484 7.32 10.66 3.25
CA ALA A 484 7.35 11.31 1.94
C ALA A 484 8.09 12.67 1.93
N ASP A 485 8.31 13.28 3.08
CA ASP A 485 9.02 14.56 3.23
C ASP A 485 10.55 14.41 3.19
N VAL A 486 11.05 13.17 3.31
CA VAL A 486 12.50 12.91 3.43
C VAL A 486 13.25 13.18 2.13
N ALA A 487 12.78 12.68 0.97
CA ALA A 487 13.43 12.94 -0.31
C ALA A 487 13.45 14.45 -0.67
N PRO A 488 12.36 15.22 -0.54
CA PRO A 488 12.38 16.68 -0.70
C PRO A 488 13.36 17.37 0.25
N THR A 489 13.49 16.87 1.50
CA THR A 489 14.47 17.39 2.47
C THR A 489 15.91 17.15 2.00
N MET A 490 16.20 15.94 1.48
CA MET A 490 17.51 15.62 0.92
C MET A 490 17.84 16.54 -0.27
N LEU A 491 16.91 16.74 -1.19
CA LEU A 491 17.10 17.64 -2.34
C LEU A 491 17.37 19.07 -1.88
N LYS A 492 16.65 19.56 -0.88
CA LYS A 492 16.90 20.90 -0.30
C LYS A 492 18.30 21.01 0.31
N LEU A 493 18.76 19.98 1.03
CA LEU A 493 20.13 19.94 1.58
C LEU A 493 21.18 19.90 0.47
N LEU A 494 20.92 19.19 -0.64
CA LEU A 494 21.78 19.17 -1.83
C LEU A 494 21.73 20.46 -2.65
N GLY A 495 20.86 21.41 -2.30
CA GLY A 495 20.68 22.64 -3.06
C GLY A 495 20.03 22.43 -4.43
N MET A 496 19.30 21.35 -4.60
CA MET A 496 18.60 20.98 -5.84
C MET A 496 17.13 21.43 -5.80
N PRO A 497 16.53 21.77 -6.95
CA PRO A 497 15.09 22.00 -7.01
C PRO A 497 14.33 20.69 -6.72
N ILE A 498 13.11 20.83 -6.19
CA ILE A 498 12.21 19.69 -5.93
C ILE A 498 11.32 19.54 -7.15
N PRO A 499 11.27 18.36 -7.80
CA PRO A 499 10.40 18.13 -8.94
C PRO A 499 8.92 18.17 -8.52
N ALA A 500 8.05 18.53 -9.47
CA ALA A 500 6.62 18.72 -9.19
C ALA A 500 5.90 17.45 -8.72
N GLU A 501 6.41 16.28 -9.10
CA GLU A 501 5.91 14.98 -8.71
C GLU A 501 6.14 14.66 -7.22
N MET A 502 7.16 15.27 -6.60
CA MET A 502 7.39 15.16 -5.16
C MET A 502 6.51 16.16 -4.43
N THR A 503 5.45 15.68 -3.81
CA THR A 503 4.48 16.50 -3.06
C THR A 503 4.83 16.68 -1.58
N GLY A 504 5.84 15.95 -1.10
CA GLY A 504 6.36 16.10 0.27
C GLY A 504 6.95 17.48 0.51
N THR A 505 6.96 17.90 1.74
CA THR A 505 7.46 19.23 2.16
C THR A 505 8.76 19.09 2.94
N PRO A 506 9.86 19.78 2.56
CA PRO A 506 11.11 19.69 3.30
C PRO A 506 10.97 19.98 4.79
N LEU A 507 11.55 19.12 5.61
CA LEU A 507 11.49 19.21 7.07
C LEU A 507 12.52 20.15 7.68
N VAL A 508 13.53 20.59 6.91
CA VAL A 508 14.61 21.44 7.39
C VAL A 508 14.37 22.92 7.05
N GLU A 509 14.58 23.79 8.03
CA GLU A 509 14.57 25.23 7.88
C GLU A 509 15.90 25.81 8.35
N ARG A 510 16.41 26.86 7.68
CA ARG A 510 17.58 27.60 8.17
C ARG A 510 17.18 28.45 9.39
N LEU A 511 18.04 28.43 10.41
CA LEU A 511 17.93 29.36 11.54
C LEU A 511 18.40 30.76 11.12
#